data_4f769ae9424b95c96135d68a345a5ff1
#
_entry.id   4f769ae9424b95c96135d68a345a5ff1
#
_cell.length_a   1.000
_cell.length_b   1.000
_cell.length_c   1.000
_cell.angle_alpha   90.00
_cell.angle_beta   90.00
_cell.angle_gamma   90.00
#
_symmetry.space_group_name_H-M   'P 1'
#
loop_
_entity.id
_entity.type
_entity.pdbx_description
1 polymer ?
#
loop_
_entity_poly.entity_id
_entity_poly.type
_entity_poly.pdbx_seq_one_letter_code
_entity_poly.pdbx_strand_id
1 'polypeptide(L)'
;TMKIQDVLNKNVMLFDLQATDKEGVINEMVQSLVDNGVVTDFETFKTGIMNREAQTSTGLGDGIAMPHSKNEAVKEATVLFAKSNKGVDYASLDGQPTDLFFMIAAPEGANDTHLAALAELSKYLMKPGFADKLRQARTPDQVIAAFDAEEQEAAAEEAKKAEAVKEAASSDKPLIVAVTACTTGIAHTYMAEEALIKKGEEMGVTVRVETNGASGVGNRLTAEEIAKAEGVIIAADKAVETARFDGKK
;
A
#
# COMPACT_ATOMS: atom_id res chain seq x y z
N THR A 1 4.37 13.01 -6.05
CA THR A 1 3.92 11.76 -5.43
C THR A 1 2.76 12.05 -4.50
N MET A 2 1.65 11.37 -4.68
CA MET A 2 0.47 11.56 -3.85
C MET A 2 0.72 11.01 -2.44
N LYS A 3 0.42 11.81 -1.42
CA LYS A 3 0.29 11.33 -0.04
C LYS A 3 -1.17 11.06 0.26
N ILE A 4 -1.46 9.93 0.87
CA ILE A 4 -2.84 9.58 1.22
C ILE A 4 -3.46 10.58 2.20
N GLN A 5 -2.66 11.17 3.09
CA GLN A 5 -3.12 12.20 4.03
C GLN A 5 -3.65 13.46 3.34
N ASP A 6 -3.17 13.76 2.13
CA ASP A 6 -3.61 14.94 1.37
C ASP A 6 -5.04 14.78 0.84
N VAL A 7 -5.50 13.55 0.64
CA VAL A 7 -6.84 13.24 0.14
C VAL A 7 -7.79 12.68 1.20
N LEU A 8 -7.25 12.27 2.38
CA LEU A 8 -8.08 11.88 3.51
C LEU A 8 -8.79 13.11 4.09
N ASN A 9 -10.12 13.09 4.05
CA ASN A 9 -10.94 14.20 4.55
C ASN A 9 -11.52 13.84 5.92
N LYS A 10 -11.09 14.56 6.97
CA LYS A 10 -11.53 14.33 8.34
C LYS A 10 -13.03 14.55 8.53
N ASN A 11 -13.61 15.48 7.79
CA ASN A 11 -15.01 15.88 7.96
C ASN A 11 -15.99 14.82 7.47
N VAL A 12 -15.57 13.94 6.58
CA VAL A 12 -16.43 12.90 6.01
C VAL A 12 -16.30 11.55 6.72
N MET A 13 -15.33 11.39 7.63
CA MET A 13 -15.08 10.12 8.32
C MET A 13 -16.26 9.67 9.17
N LEU A 14 -16.54 8.36 9.16
CA LEU A 14 -17.63 7.73 9.89
C LEU A 14 -17.08 6.62 10.79
N PHE A 15 -17.37 6.66 12.08
CA PHE A 15 -16.81 5.74 13.08
C PHE A 15 -17.80 4.69 13.60
N ASP A 16 -19.07 4.79 13.19
CA ASP A 16 -20.12 3.87 13.64
C ASP A 16 -21.18 3.69 12.55
N LEU A 17 -20.83 3.00 11.48
CA LEU A 17 -21.76 2.68 10.41
C LEU A 17 -22.94 1.84 10.97
N GLN A 18 -24.17 2.21 10.62
CA GLN A 18 -25.39 1.59 11.15
C GLN A 18 -25.89 0.42 10.30
N ALA A 19 -25.72 0.49 8.98
CA ALA A 19 -26.15 -0.56 8.08
C ALA A 19 -25.24 -1.79 8.21
N THR A 20 -25.78 -2.96 7.86
CA THR A 20 -25.09 -4.25 7.94
C THR A 20 -24.95 -4.93 6.58
N ASP A 21 -25.37 -4.27 5.51
CA ASP A 21 -25.23 -4.76 4.13
C ASP A 21 -24.48 -3.76 3.24
N LYS A 22 -24.04 -4.23 2.08
CA LYS A 22 -23.26 -3.46 1.11
C LYS A 22 -23.95 -2.16 0.72
N GLU A 23 -25.18 -2.24 0.23
CA GLU A 23 -25.88 -1.05 -0.25
C GLU A 23 -26.11 -0.03 0.85
N GLY A 24 -26.49 -0.48 2.05
CA GLY A 24 -26.73 0.39 3.19
C GLY A 24 -25.50 1.19 3.61
N VAL A 25 -24.32 0.56 3.71
CA VAL A 25 -23.11 1.28 4.09
C VAL A 25 -22.60 2.18 2.97
N ILE A 26 -22.79 1.80 1.72
CA ILE A 26 -22.49 2.69 0.58
C ILE A 26 -23.36 3.93 0.67
N ASN A 27 -24.66 3.79 0.95
CA ASN A 27 -25.56 4.92 1.14
C ASN A 27 -25.10 5.86 2.26
N GLU A 28 -24.70 5.33 3.41
CA GLU A 28 -24.17 6.14 4.52
C GLU A 28 -22.91 6.91 4.11
N MET A 29 -21.99 6.27 3.43
CA MET A 29 -20.75 6.91 2.99
C MET A 29 -20.97 7.95 1.91
N VAL A 30 -21.79 7.67 0.93
CA VAL A 30 -22.16 8.63 -0.13
C VAL A 30 -22.86 9.84 0.47
N GLN A 31 -23.77 9.64 1.44
CA GLN A 31 -24.46 10.74 2.10
C GLN A 31 -23.48 11.66 2.83
N SER A 32 -22.47 11.09 3.50
CA SER A 32 -21.42 11.89 4.15
C SER A 32 -20.66 12.76 3.14
N LEU A 33 -20.35 12.23 1.97
CA LEU A 33 -19.68 12.98 0.90
C LEU A 33 -20.58 14.11 0.35
N VAL A 34 -21.86 13.86 0.23
CA VAL A 34 -22.84 14.89 -0.20
C VAL A 34 -22.99 15.98 0.87
N ASP A 35 -23.16 15.60 2.12
CA ASP A 35 -23.34 16.54 3.23
C ASP A 35 -22.14 17.47 3.42
N ASN A 36 -20.94 17.02 3.06
CA ASN A 36 -19.71 17.79 3.15
C ASN A 36 -19.27 18.42 1.83
N GLY A 37 -20.11 18.42 0.83
CA GLY A 37 -19.90 19.13 -0.43
C GLY A 37 -18.86 18.53 -1.37
N VAL A 38 -18.42 17.30 -1.13
CA VAL A 38 -17.47 16.57 -2.00
C VAL A 38 -18.19 16.03 -3.24
N VAL A 39 -19.39 15.51 -3.05
CA VAL A 39 -20.23 14.96 -4.10
C VAL A 39 -21.46 15.86 -4.30
N THR A 40 -21.74 16.22 -5.54
CA THR A 40 -22.84 17.13 -5.89
C THR A 40 -24.17 16.43 -6.11
N ASP A 41 -24.15 15.15 -6.46
CA ASP A 41 -25.33 14.35 -6.76
C ASP A 41 -25.20 12.94 -6.20
N PHE A 42 -26.04 12.63 -5.21
CA PHE A 42 -26.05 11.34 -4.52
C PHE A 42 -26.24 10.16 -5.48
N GLU A 43 -27.29 10.20 -6.30
CA GLU A 43 -27.65 9.09 -7.16
C GLU A 43 -26.59 8.84 -8.25
N THR A 44 -26.06 9.87 -8.83
CA THR A 44 -25.00 9.76 -9.85
C THR A 44 -23.75 9.08 -9.27
N PHE A 45 -23.30 9.51 -8.11
CA PHE A 45 -22.11 8.93 -7.48
C PHE A 45 -22.37 7.51 -6.97
N LYS A 46 -23.50 7.27 -6.31
CA LYS A 46 -23.90 5.93 -5.88
C LYS A 46 -23.95 4.96 -7.05
N THR A 47 -24.53 5.35 -8.17
CA THR A 47 -24.59 4.53 -9.38
C THR A 47 -23.20 4.14 -9.87
N GLY A 48 -22.25 5.07 -9.88
CA GLY A 48 -20.86 4.79 -10.23
C GLY A 48 -20.21 3.76 -9.30
N ILE A 49 -20.41 3.91 -8.00
CA ILE A 49 -19.93 2.94 -7.00
C ILE A 49 -20.56 1.56 -7.22
N MET A 50 -21.88 1.49 -7.36
CA MET A 50 -22.59 0.22 -7.54
C MET A 50 -22.24 -0.47 -8.85
N ASN A 51 -22.04 0.27 -9.92
CA ASN A 51 -21.56 -0.28 -11.20
C ASN A 51 -20.17 -0.90 -11.08
N ARG A 52 -19.27 -0.28 -10.29
CA ARG A 52 -17.96 -0.84 -10.02
C ARG A 52 -18.06 -2.11 -9.17
N GLU A 53 -18.91 -2.11 -8.16
CA GLU A 53 -19.16 -3.28 -7.30
C GLU A 53 -19.77 -4.46 -8.07
N ALA A 54 -20.59 -4.18 -9.10
CA ALA A 54 -21.19 -5.22 -9.94
C ALA A 54 -20.17 -5.97 -10.80
N GLN A 55 -19.02 -5.39 -11.10
CA GLN A 55 -17.94 -6.07 -11.84
C GLN A 55 -17.26 -7.13 -10.97
N THR A 56 -16.87 -6.76 -9.78
CA THR A 56 -16.27 -7.60 -8.75
C THR A 56 -16.33 -6.82 -7.44
N SER A 57 -16.63 -7.50 -6.35
CA SER A 57 -16.64 -6.86 -5.03
C SER A 57 -15.30 -6.18 -4.72
N THR A 58 -15.36 -4.98 -4.18
CA THR A 58 -14.18 -4.29 -3.65
C THR A 58 -13.88 -4.65 -2.20
N GLY A 59 -14.62 -5.57 -1.62
CA GLY A 59 -14.29 -6.23 -0.34
C GLY A 59 -13.13 -7.20 -0.56
N LEU A 60 -11.92 -6.78 -0.17
CA LEU A 60 -10.67 -7.49 -0.49
C LEU A 60 -10.39 -8.70 0.40
N GLY A 61 -11.05 -8.77 1.52
CA GLY A 61 -10.75 -9.71 2.59
C GLY A 61 -10.12 -9.01 3.79
N ASP A 62 -9.88 -9.75 4.86
CA ASP A 62 -9.32 -9.24 6.12
C ASP A 62 -10.14 -8.09 6.74
N GLY A 63 -11.42 -8.04 6.43
CA GLY A 63 -12.33 -7.02 6.92
C GLY A 63 -12.25 -5.68 6.20
N ILE A 64 -11.60 -5.58 5.06
CA ILE A 64 -11.31 -4.33 4.36
C ILE A 64 -12.05 -4.25 3.02
N ALA A 65 -12.68 -3.12 2.73
CA ALA A 65 -13.26 -2.81 1.43
C ALA A 65 -12.83 -1.43 0.94
N MET A 66 -12.65 -1.31 -0.37
CA MET A 66 -12.25 -0.05 -1.02
C MET A 66 -13.19 0.30 -2.18
N PRO A 67 -14.47 0.66 -1.89
CA PRO A 67 -15.37 1.15 -2.92
C PRO A 67 -14.82 2.43 -3.54
N HIS A 68 -14.91 2.54 -4.86
CA HIS A 68 -14.36 3.70 -5.56
C HIS A 68 -15.09 3.98 -6.86
N SER A 69 -15.09 5.24 -7.23
CA SER A 69 -15.61 5.70 -8.52
C SER A 69 -14.92 6.99 -8.96
N LYS A 70 -14.62 7.05 -10.24
CA LYS A 70 -14.25 8.27 -10.95
C LYS A 70 -15.53 8.78 -11.62
N ASN A 71 -15.98 9.97 -11.23
CA ASN A 71 -17.35 10.39 -11.52
C ASN A 71 -17.48 11.91 -11.67
N GLU A 72 -18.38 12.33 -12.56
CA GLU A 72 -18.67 13.75 -12.80
C GLU A 72 -19.28 14.48 -11.59
N ALA A 73 -19.91 13.73 -10.66
CA ALA A 73 -20.50 14.30 -9.45
C ALA A 73 -19.46 14.64 -8.38
N VAL A 74 -18.20 14.28 -8.55
CA VAL A 74 -17.14 14.54 -7.58
C VAL A 74 -16.46 15.87 -7.86
N LYS A 75 -16.38 16.75 -6.85
CA LYS A 75 -15.71 18.05 -6.96
C LYS A 75 -14.21 17.95 -6.84
N GLU A 76 -13.72 17.19 -5.88
CA GLU A 76 -12.29 17.03 -5.59
C GLU A 76 -11.98 15.60 -5.14
N ALA A 77 -10.77 15.14 -5.45
CA ALA A 77 -10.31 13.82 -5.02
C ALA A 77 -10.36 13.69 -3.50
N THR A 78 -11.10 12.70 -3.01
CA THR A 78 -11.33 12.51 -1.59
C THR A 78 -11.31 11.03 -1.24
N VAL A 79 -10.67 10.69 -0.12
CA VAL A 79 -10.78 9.38 0.51
C VAL A 79 -11.59 9.53 1.80
N LEU A 80 -12.67 8.78 1.89
CA LEU A 80 -13.49 8.67 3.08
C LEU A 80 -13.11 7.40 3.84
N PHE A 81 -12.72 7.55 5.11
CA PHE A 81 -12.56 6.43 6.04
C PHE A 81 -13.85 6.18 6.80
N ALA A 82 -14.26 4.92 6.87
CA ALA A 82 -15.41 4.52 7.69
C ALA A 82 -15.15 3.17 8.35
N LYS A 83 -15.75 2.98 9.51
CA LYS A 83 -15.71 1.68 10.20
C LYS A 83 -17.09 1.28 10.73
N SER A 84 -17.29 -0.04 10.77
CA SER A 84 -18.46 -0.67 11.37
C SER A 84 -18.07 -1.41 12.63
N ASN A 85 -18.77 -1.16 13.73
CA ASN A 85 -18.57 -1.91 14.97
C ASN A 85 -19.32 -3.26 14.97
N LYS A 86 -20.30 -3.39 14.08
CA LYS A 86 -21.14 -4.60 13.97
C LYS A 86 -20.63 -5.61 12.95
N GLY A 87 -19.81 -5.17 12.00
CA GLY A 87 -19.49 -5.92 10.80
C GLY A 87 -20.58 -5.81 9.73
N VAL A 88 -20.17 -5.87 8.47
CA VAL A 88 -21.03 -5.69 7.30
C VAL A 88 -20.90 -6.86 6.36
N ASP A 89 -22.01 -7.38 5.90
CA ASP A 89 -22.03 -8.28 4.76
C ASP A 89 -21.82 -7.49 3.48
N TYR A 90 -20.56 -7.39 3.08
CA TYR A 90 -20.15 -6.61 1.89
C TYR A 90 -19.97 -7.50 0.65
N ALA A 91 -20.33 -8.77 0.73
CA ALA A 91 -20.03 -9.76 -0.30
C ALA A 91 -18.52 -9.79 -0.61
N SER A 92 -17.70 -9.76 0.43
CA SER A 92 -16.24 -9.78 0.33
C SER A 92 -15.73 -11.04 -0.36
N LEU A 93 -14.58 -10.96 -1.01
CA LEU A 93 -13.98 -12.07 -1.74
C LEU A 93 -13.66 -13.28 -0.86
N ASP A 94 -13.39 -13.07 0.43
CA ASP A 94 -13.14 -14.14 1.41
C ASP A 94 -14.40 -14.61 2.15
N GLY A 95 -15.57 -14.05 1.83
CA GLY A 95 -16.84 -14.41 2.47
C GLY A 95 -16.98 -13.95 3.92
N GLN A 96 -16.03 -13.18 4.45
CA GLN A 96 -16.03 -12.70 5.83
C GLN A 96 -16.64 -11.29 5.95
N PRO A 97 -17.14 -10.90 7.14
CA PRO A 97 -17.64 -9.56 7.36
C PRO A 97 -16.55 -8.49 7.14
N THR A 98 -16.98 -7.32 6.68
CA THR A 98 -16.12 -6.14 6.48
C THR A 98 -16.40 -5.11 7.57
N ASP A 99 -15.35 -4.57 8.16
CA ASP A 99 -15.45 -3.57 9.23
C ASP A 99 -14.69 -2.26 8.94
N LEU A 100 -13.78 -2.26 7.96
CA LEU A 100 -13.04 -1.07 7.51
C LEU A 100 -13.34 -0.75 6.06
N PHE A 101 -13.63 0.52 5.80
CA PHE A 101 -13.98 1.01 4.47
C PHE A 101 -13.15 2.23 4.10
N PHE A 102 -12.65 2.23 2.87
CA PHE A 102 -12.04 3.41 2.25
C PHE A 102 -12.77 3.68 0.95
N MET A 103 -13.65 4.68 0.95
CA MET A 103 -14.35 5.09 -0.26
C MET A 103 -13.55 6.17 -0.97
N ILE A 104 -13.17 5.90 -2.21
CA ILE A 104 -12.37 6.82 -3.02
C ILE A 104 -13.27 7.49 -4.05
N ALA A 105 -13.38 8.80 -3.94
CA ALA A 105 -14.12 9.66 -4.87
C ALA A 105 -13.11 10.47 -5.68
N ALA A 106 -13.12 10.34 -7.01
CA ALA A 106 -12.26 11.08 -7.91
C ALA A 106 -13.06 11.83 -8.96
N PRO A 107 -12.69 13.09 -9.29
CA PRO A 107 -13.31 13.83 -10.39
C PRO A 107 -13.05 13.15 -11.74
N GLU A 108 -13.98 13.28 -12.67
CA GLU A 108 -13.89 12.66 -13.98
C GLU A 108 -12.65 13.12 -14.80
N GLY A 109 -12.21 14.35 -14.66
CA GLY A 109 -11.03 14.88 -15.35
C GLY A 109 -9.71 14.60 -14.64
N ALA A 110 -9.71 13.95 -13.48
CA ALA A 110 -8.48 13.67 -12.74
C ALA A 110 -7.70 12.48 -13.35
N ASN A 111 -6.45 12.73 -13.72
CA ASN A 111 -5.57 11.70 -14.28
C ASN A 111 -5.27 10.62 -13.24
N ASP A 112 -5.85 9.42 -13.38
CA ASP A 112 -5.55 8.22 -12.59
C ASP A 112 -5.40 8.43 -11.06
N THR A 113 -5.96 9.53 -10.53
CA THR A 113 -5.87 9.86 -9.09
C THR A 113 -6.48 8.77 -8.23
N HIS A 114 -7.58 8.15 -8.68
CA HIS A 114 -8.20 7.05 -7.97
C HIS A 114 -7.30 5.80 -7.92
N LEU A 115 -6.56 5.51 -8.99
CA LEU A 115 -5.60 4.40 -9.02
C LEU A 115 -4.40 4.67 -8.10
N ALA A 116 -3.91 5.91 -8.09
CA ALA A 116 -2.84 6.32 -7.18
C ALA A 116 -3.26 6.19 -5.71
N ALA A 117 -4.48 6.60 -5.37
CA ALA A 117 -5.03 6.46 -4.02
C ALA A 117 -5.20 4.99 -3.62
N LEU A 118 -5.70 4.14 -4.52
CA LEU A 118 -5.79 2.69 -4.29
C LEU A 118 -4.42 2.08 -4.01
N ALA A 119 -3.42 2.44 -4.80
CA ALA A 119 -2.06 1.93 -4.64
C ALA A 119 -1.45 2.36 -3.30
N GLU A 120 -1.58 3.62 -2.93
CA GLU A 120 -1.07 4.14 -1.65
C GLU A 120 -1.76 3.49 -0.45
N LEU A 121 -3.09 3.40 -0.46
CA LEU A 121 -3.82 2.71 0.60
C LEU A 121 -3.40 1.26 0.73
N SER A 122 -3.24 0.56 -0.38
CA SER A 122 -2.83 -0.85 -0.37
C SER A 122 -1.48 -1.05 0.30
N LYS A 123 -0.51 -0.17 0.08
CA LYS A 123 0.80 -0.21 0.75
C LYS A 123 0.68 -0.15 2.26
N TYR A 124 -0.15 0.76 2.78
CA TYR A 124 -0.38 0.88 4.23
C TYR A 124 -1.11 -0.33 4.80
N LEU A 125 -2.18 -0.75 4.14
CA LEU A 125 -3.04 -1.84 4.63
C LEU A 125 -2.36 -3.21 4.63
N MET A 126 -1.32 -3.38 3.83
CA MET A 126 -0.51 -4.59 3.82
C MET A 126 0.49 -4.67 4.97
N LYS A 127 0.77 -3.59 5.66
CA LYS A 127 1.69 -3.60 6.81
C LYS A 127 1.05 -4.30 8.00
N PRO A 128 1.76 -5.25 8.65
CA PRO A 128 1.21 -5.98 9.79
C PRO A 128 0.75 -5.03 10.92
N GLY A 129 -0.45 -5.23 11.40
CA GLY A 129 -1.02 -4.47 12.51
C GLY A 129 -1.56 -3.08 12.14
N PHE A 130 -1.39 -2.59 10.93
CA PHE A 130 -1.88 -1.26 10.55
C PHE A 130 -3.41 -1.19 10.53
N ALA A 131 -4.08 -2.17 9.94
CA ALA A 131 -5.53 -2.24 9.94
C ALA A 131 -6.10 -2.27 11.37
N ASP A 132 -5.45 -2.98 12.30
CA ASP A 132 -5.88 -3.03 13.68
C ASP A 132 -5.75 -1.67 14.40
N LYS A 133 -4.73 -0.89 14.08
CA LYS A 133 -4.62 0.51 14.57
C LYS A 133 -5.80 1.35 14.11
N LEU A 134 -6.23 1.19 12.86
CA LEU A 134 -7.40 1.88 12.33
C LEU A 134 -8.70 1.42 12.99
N ARG A 135 -8.82 0.13 13.30
CA ARG A 135 -9.97 -0.41 14.04
C ARG A 135 -10.09 0.19 15.44
N GLN A 136 -8.98 0.51 16.06
CA GLN A 136 -8.93 1.14 17.39
C GLN A 136 -9.11 2.65 17.35
N ALA A 137 -8.96 3.29 16.20
CA ALA A 137 -9.14 4.73 16.05
C ALA A 137 -10.61 5.13 16.29
N ARG A 138 -10.82 6.20 17.03
CA ARG A 138 -12.15 6.72 17.41
C ARG A 138 -12.39 8.14 16.92
N THR A 139 -11.34 8.80 16.46
CA THR A 139 -11.41 10.18 15.96
C THR A 139 -10.67 10.31 14.63
N PRO A 140 -11.04 11.31 13.80
CA PRO A 140 -10.31 11.59 12.56
C PRO A 140 -8.81 11.84 12.78
N ASP A 141 -8.45 12.53 13.85
CA ASP A 141 -7.04 12.81 14.15
C ASP A 141 -6.25 11.53 14.46
N GLN A 142 -6.86 10.54 15.09
CA GLN A 142 -6.23 9.24 15.34
C GLN A 142 -6.00 8.47 14.04
N VAL A 143 -6.90 8.56 13.09
CA VAL A 143 -6.72 7.94 11.76
C VAL A 143 -5.54 8.59 11.03
N ILE A 144 -5.49 9.91 10.96
CA ILE A 144 -4.39 10.64 10.32
C ILE A 144 -3.07 10.34 11.04
N ALA A 145 -3.05 10.32 12.37
CA ALA A 145 -1.86 10.00 13.14
C ALA A 145 -1.33 8.59 12.86
N ALA A 146 -2.20 7.61 12.63
CA ALA A 146 -1.79 6.26 12.26
C ALA A 146 -1.07 6.22 10.92
N PHE A 147 -1.57 6.95 9.91
CA PHE A 147 -0.91 7.09 8.61
C PHE A 147 0.42 7.82 8.71
N ASP A 148 0.46 8.92 9.49
CA ASP A 148 1.69 9.69 9.69
C ASP A 148 2.78 8.87 10.38
N ALA A 149 2.44 8.11 11.41
CA ALA A 149 3.39 7.23 12.12
C ALA A 149 3.98 6.16 11.19
N GLU A 150 3.15 5.56 10.35
CA GLU A 150 3.60 4.56 9.40
C GLU A 150 4.50 5.14 8.30
N GLU A 151 4.20 6.34 7.82
CA GLU A 151 5.05 7.07 6.88
C GLU A 151 6.42 7.37 7.48
N GLN A 152 6.49 7.78 8.74
CA GLN A 152 7.73 8.04 9.46
C GLN A 152 8.57 6.77 9.65
N GLU A 153 7.95 5.64 9.98
CA GLU A 153 8.65 4.34 10.06
C GLU A 153 9.23 3.93 8.71
N ALA A 154 8.47 4.06 7.64
CA ALA A 154 8.95 3.74 6.29
C ALA A 154 10.15 4.62 5.89
N ALA A 155 10.10 5.92 6.20
CA ALA A 155 11.21 6.84 5.94
C ALA A 155 12.45 6.50 6.78
N ALA A 156 12.26 6.08 8.04
CA ALA A 156 13.35 5.65 8.91
C ALA A 156 14.00 4.35 8.42
N GLU A 157 13.22 3.40 7.92
CA GLU A 157 13.74 2.17 7.31
C GLU A 157 14.54 2.46 6.04
N GLU A 158 14.05 3.35 5.17
CA GLU A 158 14.79 3.78 3.97
C GLU A 158 16.10 4.48 4.34
N ALA A 159 16.12 5.32 5.36
CA ALA A 159 17.33 5.97 5.85
C ALA A 159 18.35 4.95 6.39
N LYS A 160 17.90 3.96 7.15
CA LYS A 160 18.76 2.85 7.62
C LYS A 160 19.32 2.04 6.46
N LYS A 161 18.51 1.73 5.46
CA LYS A 161 18.98 1.04 4.26
C LYS A 161 20.01 1.86 3.49
N ALA A 162 19.81 3.17 3.36
CA ALA A 162 20.76 4.08 2.72
C ALA A 162 22.09 4.17 3.49
N GLU A 163 22.08 4.18 4.81
CA GLU A 163 23.29 4.12 5.64
C GLU A 163 24.01 2.79 5.50
N ALA A 164 23.29 1.67 5.53
CA ALA A 164 23.87 0.34 5.29
C ALA A 164 24.55 0.24 3.93
N VAL A 165 23.99 0.89 2.91
CA VAL A 165 24.59 1.00 1.56
C VAL A 165 25.92 1.75 1.61
N LYS A 166 26.00 2.84 2.36
CA LYS A 166 27.24 3.63 2.52
C LYS A 166 28.30 2.85 3.30
N GLU A 167 27.92 2.16 4.36
CA GLU A 167 28.82 1.31 5.14
C GLU A 167 29.36 0.14 4.31
N ALA A 168 28.50 -0.49 3.50
CA ALA A 168 28.92 -1.56 2.60
C ALA A 168 29.93 -1.08 1.55
N ALA A 169 29.78 0.14 1.03
CA ALA A 169 30.70 0.74 0.07
C ALA A 169 32.05 1.11 0.68
N SER A 170 32.14 1.32 1.99
CA SER A 170 33.34 1.67 2.73
C SER A 170 33.98 0.50 3.47
N SER A 171 33.38 -0.67 3.45
CA SER A 171 33.84 -1.86 4.19
C SER A 171 34.91 -2.65 3.41
N ASP A 172 35.97 -3.11 4.11
CA ASP A 172 36.96 -4.04 3.57
C ASP A 172 36.47 -5.50 3.50
N LYS A 173 35.22 -5.76 3.89
CA LYS A 173 34.64 -7.11 3.83
C LYS A 173 34.28 -7.48 2.39
N PRO A 174 34.34 -8.78 2.04
CA PRO A 174 33.87 -9.23 0.74
C PRO A 174 32.45 -8.80 0.48
N LEU A 175 32.19 -8.28 -0.71
CA LEU A 175 30.87 -7.82 -1.13
C LEU A 175 30.17 -8.89 -1.98
N ILE A 176 28.96 -9.26 -1.57
CA ILE A 176 28.05 -10.09 -2.34
C ILE A 176 26.85 -9.21 -2.73
N VAL A 177 26.51 -9.19 -3.99
CA VAL A 177 25.31 -8.53 -4.47
C VAL A 177 24.21 -9.57 -4.72
N ALA A 178 22.98 -9.19 -4.44
CA ALA A 178 21.83 -10.07 -4.62
C ALA A 178 20.65 -9.34 -5.23
N VAL A 179 19.82 -10.07 -5.96
CA VAL A 179 18.56 -9.58 -6.48
C VAL A 179 17.45 -10.50 -6.00
N THR A 180 16.42 -9.93 -5.37
CA THR A 180 15.24 -10.67 -4.96
C THR A 180 14.02 -10.19 -5.73
N ALA A 181 13.17 -11.11 -6.15
CA ALA A 181 11.94 -10.80 -6.85
C ALA A 181 10.95 -11.94 -6.68
N CYS A 182 9.66 -11.63 -6.59
CA CYS A 182 8.60 -12.65 -6.64
C CYS A 182 7.44 -12.17 -7.51
N THR A 183 6.61 -13.13 -7.96
CA THR A 183 5.48 -12.86 -8.85
C THR A 183 4.48 -11.89 -8.24
N THR A 184 4.22 -12.01 -6.93
CA THR A 184 3.35 -11.08 -6.18
C THR A 184 4.06 -9.80 -5.80
N GLY A 185 5.41 -9.80 -5.76
CA GLY A 185 6.24 -8.63 -5.47
C GLY A 185 6.19 -8.13 -4.03
N ILE A 186 5.74 -8.94 -3.07
CA ILE A 186 5.47 -8.45 -1.72
C ILE A 186 6.27 -9.20 -0.65
N ALA A 187 5.71 -10.26 -0.08
CA ALA A 187 6.26 -10.88 1.13
C ALA A 187 7.60 -11.59 0.89
N HIS A 188 7.65 -12.45 -0.12
CA HIS A 188 8.84 -13.27 -0.38
C HIS A 188 10.06 -12.47 -0.80
N THR A 189 9.86 -11.37 -1.54
CA THR A 189 10.95 -10.47 -1.96
C THR A 189 11.67 -9.88 -0.76
N TYR A 190 10.93 -9.37 0.21
CA TYR A 190 11.49 -8.71 1.39
C TYR A 190 11.99 -9.68 2.46
N MET A 191 11.34 -10.82 2.61
CA MET A 191 11.84 -11.89 3.49
C MET A 191 13.16 -12.46 3.01
N ALA A 192 13.33 -12.62 1.69
CA ALA A 192 14.58 -13.05 1.10
C ALA A 192 15.71 -12.01 1.30
N GLU A 193 15.39 -10.72 1.15
CA GLU A 193 16.32 -9.62 1.45
C GLU A 193 16.85 -9.71 2.88
N GLU A 194 15.94 -9.81 3.84
CA GLU A 194 16.27 -9.86 5.27
C GLU A 194 17.13 -11.09 5.61
N ALA A 195 16.74 -12.25 5.10
CA ALA A 195 17.46 -13.50 5.32
C ALA A 195 18.88 -13.46 4.73
N LEU A 196 19.06 -12.89 3.54
CA LEU A 196 20.35 -12.75 2.88
C LEU A 196 21.28 -11.80 3.65
N ILE A 197 20.79 -10.67 4.10
CA ILE A 197 21.57 -9.70 4.88
C ILE A 197 22.00 -10.31 6.21
N LYS A 198 21.10 -10.97 6.92
CA LYS A 198 21.37 -11.62 8.20
C LYS A 198 22.42 -12.73 8.03
N LYS A 199 22.27 -13.56 7.02
CA LYS A 199 23.22 -14.65 6.76
C LYS A 199 24.60 -14.11 6.38
N GLY A 200 24.64 -13.03 5.62
CA GLY A 200 25.90 -12.35 5.28
C GLY A 200 26.64 -11.85 6.52
N GLU A 201 25.93 -11.25 7.47
CA GLU A 201 26.52 -10.79 8.74
C GLU A 201 27.12 -11.96 9.53
N GLU A 202 26.41 -13.09 9.62
CA GLU A 202 26.90 -14.31 10.28
C GLU A 202 28.18 -14.86 9.63
N MET A 203 28.30 -14.71 8.32
CA MET A 203 29.45 -15.22 7.54
C MET A 203 30.61 -14.21 7.42
N GLY A 204 30.44 -13.00 7.94
CA GLY A 204 31.46 -11.95 7.86
C GLY A 204 31.61 -11.34 6.47
N VAL A 205 30.58 -11.43 5.63
CA VAL A 205 30.51 -10.79 4.31
C VAL A 205 29.45 -9.69 4.30
N THR A 206 29.62 -8.70 3.43
CA THR A 206 28.62 -7.66 3.19
C THR A 206 27.69 -8.10 2.05
N VAL A 207 26.40 -8.08 2.28
CA VAL A 207 25.40 -8.41 1.25
C VAL A 207 24.59 -7.16 0.91
N ARG A 208 24.59 -6.78 -0.37
CA ARG A 208 23.77 -5.72 -0.93
C ARG A 208 22.65 -6.35 -1.75
N VAL A 209 21.42 -6.06 -1.37
CA VAL A 209 20.22 -6.67 -1.98
C VAL A 209 19.41 -5.63 -2.72
N GLU A 210 19.16 -5.86 -4.01
CA GLU A 210 18.18 -5.13 -4.81
C GLU A 210 16.87 -5.90 -4.76
N THR A 211 15.80 -5.21 -4.42
CA THR A 211 14.45 -5.79 -4.37
C THR A 211 13.62 -5.36 -5.58
N ASN A 212 12.98 -6.31 -6.26
CA ASN A 212 12.03 -6.06 -7.34
C ASN A 212 10.62 -6.42 -6.85
N GLY A 213 10.01 -5.49 -6.14
CA GLY A 213 8.69 -5.64 -5.53
C GLY A 213 7.57 -5.01 -6.34
N ALA A 214 6.36 -5.08 -5.80
CA ALA A 214 5.16 -4.48 -6.39
C ALA A 214 5.27 -2.96 -6.54
N SER A 215 6.02 -2.29 -5.66
CA SER A 215 6.26 -0.85 -5.71
C SER A 215 7.45 -0.43 -6.59
N GLY A 216 8.04 -1.37 -7.33
CA GLY A 216 9.19 -1.13 -8.21
C GLY A 216 10.50 -1.68 -7.67
N VAL A 217 11.60 -1.16 -8.18
CA VAL A 217 12.95 -1.57 -7.80
C VAL A 217 13.41 -0.78 -6.58
N GLY A 218 13.74 -1.48 -5.49
CA GLY A 218 14.33 -0.91 -4.29
C GLY A 218 15.83 -1.21 -4.20
N ASN A 219 16.60 -0.27 -3.66
CA ASN A 219 18.05 -0.42 -3.45
C ASN A 219 18.82 -0.88 -4.71
N ARG A 220 18.54 -0.25 -5.85
CA ARG A 220 19.16 -0.64 -7.13
C ARG A 220 20.67 -0.70 -7.00
N LEU A 221 21.25 -1.80 -7.48
CA LEU A 221 22.70 -2.01 -7.50
C LEU A 221 23.37 -1.11 -8.54
N THR A 222 24.47 -0.46 -8.13
CA THR A 222 25.26 0.36 -9.05
C THR A 222 26.27 -0.51 -9.82
N ALA A 223 26.74 0.01 -10.95
CA ALA A 223 27.78 -0.66 -11.73
C ALA A 223 29.09 -0.86 -10.91
N GLU A 224 29.43 0.08 -10.03
CA GLU A 224 30.58 -0.02 -9.13
C GLU A 224 30.41 -1.15 -8.10
N GLU A 225 29.24 -1.28 -7.51
CA GLU A 225 28.92 -2.35 -6.56
C GLU A 225 29.01 -3.72 -7.24
N ILE A 226 28.47 -3.83 -8.45
CA ILE A 226 28.55 -5.07 -9.25
C ILE A 226 30.00 -5.38 -9.59
N ALA A 227 30.79 -4.40 -10.00
CA ALA A 227 32.20 -4.60 -10.32
C ALA A 227 33.02 -5.05 -9.13
N LYS A 228 32.77 -4.55 -7.93
CA LYS A 228 33.45 -4.91 -6.68
C LYS A 228 32.98 -6.24 -6.09
N ALA A 229 31.78 -6.71 -6.46
CA ALA A 229 31.21 -7.92 -5.88
C ALA A 229 32.02 -9.16 -6.21
N GLU A 230 32.22 -10.01 -5.22
CA GLU A 230 32.89 -11.31 -5.36
C GLU A 230 31.89 -12.40 -5.83
N GLY A 231 30.59 -12.18 -5.68
CA GLY A 231 29.56 -13.09 -6.13
C GLY A 231 28.22 -12.42 -6.28
N VAL A 232 27.31 -13.08 -7.00
CA VAL A 232 25.94 -12.63 -7.26
C VAL A 232 24.96 -13.72 -6.88
N ILE A 233 23.89 -13.35 -6.16
CA ILE A 233 22.79 -14.26 -5.82
C ILE A 233 21.52 -13.74 -6.50
N ILE A 234 20.87 -14.59 -7.28
CA ILE A 234 19.56 -14.30 -7.88
C ILE A 234 18.50 -15.17 -7.20
N ALA A 235 17.67 -14.55 -6.36
CA ALA A 235 16.59 -15.21 -5.65
C ALA A 235 15.25 -14.67 -6.20
N ALA A 236 14.85 -15.15 -7.38
CA ALA A 236 13.72 -14.63 -8.11
C ALA A 236 12.89 -15.76 -8.74
N ASP A 237 11.56 -15.66 -8.63
CA ASP A 237 10.61 -16.52 -9.31
C ASP A 237 9.97 -15.84 -10.54
N LYS A 238 10.43 -14.66 -10.89
CA LYS A 238 10.07 -13.93 -12.12
C LYS A 238 11.34 -13.43 -12.82
N ALA A 239 11.20 -13.05 -14.08
CA ALA A 239 12.31 -12.53 -14.86
C ALA A 239 12.88 -11.25 -14.25
N VAL A 240 14.20 -11.21 -14.08
CA VAL A 240 14.96 -10.02 -13.67
C VAL A 240 16.09 -9.75 -14.65
N GLU A 241 16.57 -8.52 -14.67
CA GLU A 241 17.67 -8.11 -15.54
C GLU A 241 18.99 -8.72 -15.04
N THR A 242 19.51 -9.71 -15.75
CA THR A 242 20.74 -10.43 -15.37
C THR A 242 21.97 -10.08 -16.21
N ALA A 243 21.79 -9.45 -17.37
CA ALA A 243 22.88 -9.12 -18.27
C ALA A 243 23.99 -8.26 -17.65
N ARG A 244 23.65 -7.38 -16.71
CA ARG A 244 24.58 -6.54 -15.97
C ARG A 244 25.51 -7.31 -15.02
N PHE A 245 25.23 -8.59 -14.77
CA PHE A 245 26.05 -9.46 -13.92
C PHE A 245 26.94 -10.40 -14.72
N ASP A 246 27.01 -10.25 -16.04
CA ASP A 246 27.85 -11.08 -16.89
C ASP A 246 29.31 -11.11 -16.43
N GLY A 247 29.87 -12.31 -16.36
CA GLY A 247 31.25 -12.53 -15.88
C GLY A 247 31.40 -12.63 -14.35
N LYS A 248 30.32 -12.53 -13.59
CA LYS A 248 30.30 -12.74 -12.12
C LYS A 248 29.90 -14.18 -11.76
N LYS A 249 30.43 -14.68 -10.64
CA LYS A 249 30.08 -15.99 -10.07
C LYS A 249 28.79 -15.94 -9.27
#